data_eb918e8fc0aac0dd3be5361ead5bbe0b
#
_entry.id   eb918e8fc0aac0dd3be5361ead5bbe0b
#
_cell.length_a   1.000
_cell.length_b   1.000
_cell.length_c   1.000
_cell.angle_alpha   90.00
_cell.angle_beta   90.00
_cell.angle_gamma   90.00
#
_symmetry.space_group_name_H-M   'P 1'
#
loop_
_entity.id
_entity.type
_entity.pdbx_description
1 polymer ?
#
loop_
_entity_poly.entity_id
_entity_poly.type
_entity_poly.pdbx_seq_one_letter_code
_entity_poly.pdbx_strand_id
1 'polypeptide(L)'
;MSTTLIVILLVVVVLVGFITFTHFRMKNVKPVENSKKIIVLGNKNFKLALKKEILLVDFWAPWCGPCKMVAPILNEIAETESDIVIGKVNVDQNQDLAKKYKVRNIPTLVVFKNGNEVGRIVGAKSKKAILSEVRNAVAG
;
A
#
# COMPACT_ATOMS: atom_id res chain seq x y z
N MET A 1 -38.63 31.33 -5.76
CA MET A 1 -37.23 30.82 -5.90
C MET A 1 -36.85 30.85 -7.36
N SER A 2 -35.71 31.47 -7.69
CA SER A 2 -35.29 31.55 -9.11
C SER A 2 -34.90 30.16 -9.61
N THR A 3 -35.17 29.86 -10.88
CA THR A 3 -34.83 28.59 -11.53
C THR A 3 -33.35 28.25 -11.40
N THR A 4 -32.49 29.25 -11.37
CA THR A 4 -31.03 29.12 -11.14
C THR A 4 -30.71 28.55 -9.75
N LEU A 5 -31.41 29.00 -8.71
CA LEU A 5 -31.23 28.49 -7.35
C LEU A 5 -31.63 26.99 -7.24
N ILE A 6 -32.73 26.60 -7.90
CA ILE A 6 -33.19 25.21 -7.93
C ILE A 6 -32.16 24.33 -8.62
N VAL A 7 -31.61 24.76 -9.77
CA VAL A 7 -30.58 24.00 -10.50
C VAL A 7 -29.32 23.84 -9.67
N ILE A 8 -28.85 24.89 -9.01
CA ILE A 8 -27.66 24.84 -8.14
C ILE A 8 -27.89 23.85 -6.99
N LEU A 9 -29.06 23.88 -6.36
CA LEU A 9 -29.40 22.99 -5.25
C LEU A 9 -29.42 21.52 -5.68
N LEU A 10 -29.96 21.23 -6.87
CA LEU A 10 -29.97 19.88 -7.45
C LEU A 10 -28.54 19.38 -7.74
N VAL A 11 -27.68 20.23 -8.31
CA VAL A 11 -26.29 19.88 -8.59
C VAL A 11 -25.53 19.58 -7.30
N VAL A 12 -25.74 20.39 -6.25
CA VAL A 12 -25.09 20.15 -4.94
C VAL A 12 -25.57 18.84 -4.33
N VAL A 13 -26.86 18.53 -4.37
CA VAL A 13 -27.40 17.26 -3.85
C VAL A 13 -26.82 16.05 -4.59
N VAL A 14 -26.71 16.15 -5.93
CA VAL A 14 -26.11 15.06 -6.73
C VAL A 14 -24.63 14.90 -6.41
N LEU A 15 -23.87 15.98 -6.26
CA LEU A 15 -22.44 15.93 -5.91
C LEU A 15 -22.23 15.34 -4.50
N VAL A 16 -23.01 15.78 -3.52
CA VAL A 16 -22.94 15.25 -2.15
C VAL A 16 -23.32 13.76 -2.14
N GLY A 17 -24.39 13.38 -2.86
CA GLY A 17 -24.79 11.98 -3.01
C GLY A 17 -23.70 11.13 -3.66
N PHE A 18 -23.04 11.64 -4.69
CA PHE A 18 -21.94 10.94 -5.37
C PHE A 18 -20.71 10.78 -4.44
N ILE A 19 -20.34 11.85 -3.72
CA ILE A 19 -19.22 11.82 -2.77
C ILE A 19 -19.50 10.85 -1.62
N THR A 20 -20.70 10.88 -1.05
CA THR A 20 -21.09 9.96 0.03
C THR A 20 -21.15 8.51 -0.45
N PHE A 21 -21.67 8.26 -1.65
CA PHE A 21 -21.71 6.94 -2.27
C PHE A 21 -20.30 6.38 -2.52
N THR A 22 -19.41 7.17 -3.10
CA THR A 22 -18.02 6.74 -3.34
C THR A 22 -17.26 6.50 -2.03
N HIS A 23 -17.48 7.35 -1.03
CA HIS A 23 -16.87 7.19 0.30
C HIS A 23 -17.38 5.95 1.02
N PHE A 24 -18.69 5.68 0.93
CA PHE A 24 -19.30 4.48 1.50
C PHE A 24 -18.82 3.19 0.82
N ARG A 25 -18.69 3.23 -0.52
CA ARG A 25 -18.18 2.09 -1.28
C ARG A 25 -16.73 1.75 -0.94
N MET A 26 -15.87 2.77 -0.73
CA MET A 26 -14.47 2.56 -0.32
C MET A 26 -14.33 2.02 1.12
N LYS A 27 -15.23 2.42 2.04
CA LYS A 27 -15.21 1.90 3.41
C LYS A 27 -15.59 0.41 3.51
N ASN A 28 -16.42 -0.08 2.60
CA ASN A 28 -16.95 -1.45 2.62
C ASN A 28 -16.11 -2.47 1.85
N VAL A 29 -14.96 -2.07 1.29
CA VAL A 29 -14.01 -3.05 0.74
C VAL A 29 -13.45 -3.86 1.90
N LYS A 30 -13.84 -5.14 1.99
CA LYS A 30 -13.28 -6.06 2.98
C LYS A 30 -11.76 -6.10 2.83
N PRO A 31 -11.01 -6.09 3.95
CA PRO A 31 -9.56 -6.26 3.88
C PRO A 31 -9.24 -7.58 3.18
N VAL A 32 -8.38 -7.52 2.19
CA VAL A 32 -7.87 -8.73 1.54
C VAL A 32 -6.98 -9.45 2.56
N GLU A 33 -7.30 -10.71 2.83
CA GLU A 33 -6.48 -11.55 3.71
C GLU A 33 -5.09 -11.72 3.09
N ASN A 34 -4.04 -11.58 3.91
CA ASN A 34 -2.68 -11.73 3.41
C ASN A 34 -2.40 -13.19 3.03
N SER A 35 -1.69 -13.40 1.93
CA SER A 35 -1.08 -14.71 1.63
C SER A 35 -0.24 -15.18 2.80
N LYS A 36 -0.24 -16.48 3.06
CA LYS A 36 0.59 -17.13 4.11
C LYS A 36 2.09 -16.89 3.90
N LYS A 37 2.52 -16.52 2.69
CA LYS A 37 3.91 -16.21 2.35
C LYS A 37 4.29 -14.77 2.72
N ILE A 38 3.33 -13.91 3.04
CA ILE A 38 3.57 -12.52 3.46
C ILE A 38 3.90 -12.49 4.96
N ILE A 39 4.99 -11.82 5.30
CA ILE A 39 5.44 -11.67 6.68
C ILE A 39 4.86 -10.38 7.26
N VAL A 40 4.11 -10.49 8.35
CA VAL A 40 3.72 -9.31 9.13
C VAL A 40 4.92 -8.84 9.94
N LEU A 41 5.36 -7.62 9.67
CA LEU A 41 6.56 -7.02 10.25
C LEU A 41 6.24 -5.96 11.29
N GLY A 42 7.05 -5.93 12.32
CA GLY A 42 7.07 -4.92 13.37
C GLY A 42 8.48 -4.79 13.95
N ASN A 43 8.63 -3.96 14.98
CA ASN A 43 9.95 -3.67 15.61
C ASN A 43 10.70 -4.95 16.03
N LYS A 44 9.98 -6.00 16.43
CA LYS A 44 10.60 -7.23 16.98
C LYS A 44 11.25 -8.11 15.90
N ASN A 45 10.69 -8.16 14.69
CA ASN A 45 11.11 -9.10 13.64
C ASN A 45 11.65 -8.43 12.38
N PHE A 46 11.61 -7.10 12.30
CA PHE A 46 12.07 -6.35 11.11
C PHE A 46 13.55 -6.63 10.80
N LYS A 47 14.41 -6.61 11.82
CA LYS A 47 15.84 -6.92 11.64
C LYS A 47 16.09 -8.32 11.09
N LEU A 48 15.27 -9.29 11.49
CA LEU A 48 15.38 -10.65 10.97
C LEU A 48 14.96 -10.72 9.50
N ALA A 49 13.91 -10.02 9.13
CA ALA A 49 13.46 -9.94 7.75
C ALA A 49 14.49 -9.32 6.81
N LEU A 50 15.27 -8.34 7.28
CA LEU A 50 16.37 -7.73 6.50
C LEU A 50 17.49 -8.70 6.09
N LYS A 51 17.55 -9.88 6.69
CA LYS A 51 18.51 -10.95 6.28
C LYS A 51 18.10 -11.65 4.97
N LYS A 52 16.91 -11.40 4.45
CA LYS A 52 16.47 -11.92 3.16
C LYS A 52 17.23 -11.23 2.03
N GLU A 53 17.52 -11.99 0.97
CA GLU A 53 18.25 -11.47 -0.19
C GLU A 53 17.50 -10.29 -0.84
N ILE A 54 16.23 -10.51 -1.18
CA ILE A 54 15.32 -9.47 -1.68
C ILE A 54 14.09 -9.42 -0.78
N LEU A 55 13.89 -8.27 -0.13
CA LEU A 55 12.73 -8.03 0.72
C LEU A 55 12.00 -6.77 0.22
N LEU A 56 10.73 -6.92 -0.12
CA LEU A 56 9.83 -5.82 -0.46
C LEU A 56 8.91 -5.54 0.72
N VAL A 57 9.06 -4.38 1.36
CA VAL A 57 8.27 -4.00 2.54
C VAL A 57 7.21 -3.00 2.18
N ASP A 58 5.95 -3.36 2.41
CA ASP A 58 4.78 -2.49 2.27
C ASP A 58 4.47 -1.78 3.59
N PHE A 59 4.62 -0.47 3.59
CA PHE A 59 4.15 0.40 4.68
C PHE A 59 2.72 0.84 4.38
N TRP A 60 1.77 0.40 5.20
CA TRP A 60 0.33 0.52 4.95
C TRP A 60 -0.46 0.85 6.21
N ALA A 61 -1.74 1.21 6.05
CA ALA A 61 -2.69 1.35 7.15
C ALA A 61 -4.09 0.83 6.76
N PRO A 62 -4.90 0.37 7.73
CA PRO A 62 -6.23 -0.19 7.45
C PRO A 62 -7.22 0.78 6.79
N TRP A 63 -7.09 2.07 7.08
CA TRP A 63 -7.93 3.16 6.56
C TRP A 63 -7.51 3.67 5.18
N CYS A 64 -6.37 3.23 4.67
CA CYS A 64 -5.78 3.69 3.42
C CYS A 64 -6.43 3.00 2.21
N GLY A 65 -7.19 3.74 1.41
CA GLY A 65 -7.84 3.23 0.20
C GLY A 65 -6.87 2.66 -0.84
N PRO A 66 -5.83 3.41 -1.27
CA PRO A 66 -4.83 2.90 -2.22
C PRO A 66 -4.08 1.67 -1.71
N CYS A 67 -3.84 1.54 -0.39
CA CYS A 67 -3.23 0.34 0.21
C CYS A 67 -4.07 -0.92 -0.04
N LYS A 68 -5.41 -0.79 0.00
CA LYS A 68 -6.34 -1.89 -0.29
C LYS A 68 -6.25 -2.35 -1.74
N MET A 69 -5.88 -1.47 -2.66
CA MET A 69 -5.67 -1.82 -4.07
C MET A 69 -4.36 -2.58 -4.28
N VAL A 70 -3.33 -2.26 -3.50
CA VAL A 70 -2.01 -2.92 -3.59
C VAL A 70 -2.01 -4.29 -2.92
N ALA A 71 -2.82 -4.50 -1.88
CA ALA A 71 -2.82 -5.74 -1.10
C ALA A 71 -3.01 -7.02 -1.95
N PRO A 72 -3.98 -7.14 -2.87
CA PRO A 72 -4.11 -8.34 -3.71
C PRO A 72 -2.93 -8.52 -4.67
N ILE A 73 -2.33 -7.41 -5.13
CA ILE A 73 -1.15 -7.45 -6.01
C ILE A 73 0.05 -8.03 -5.25
N LEU A 74 0.25 -7.62 -4.00
CA LEU A 74 1.34 -8.15 -3.17
C LEU A 74 1.13 -9.62 -2.83
N ASN A 75 -0.13 -10.06 -2.60
CA ASN A 75 -0.44 -11.47 -2.44
C ASN A 75 -0.04 -12.27 -3.68
N GLU A 76 -0.38 -11.77 -4.88
CA GLU A 76 -0.02 -12.41 -6.13
C GLU A 76 1.51 -12.48 -6.32
N ILE A 77 2.24 -11.39 -6.05
CA ILE A 77 3.71 -11.37 -6.11
C ILE A 77 4.29 -12.40 -5.14
N ALA A 78 3.80 -12.46 -3.90
CA ALA A 78 4.27 -13.44 -2.91
C ALA A 78 4.06 -14.89 -3.35
N GLU A 79 3.03 -15.16 -4.14
CA GLU A 79 2.76 -16.51 -4.65
C GLU A 79 3.58 -16.86 -5.91
N THR A 80 3.85 -15.88 -6.79
CA THR A 80 4.47 -16.11 -8.10
C THR A 80 5.98 -15.86 -8.13
N GLU A 81 6.50 -14.98 -7.27
CA GLU A 81 7.93 -14.61 -7.23
C GLU A 81 8.61 -15.26 -6.01
N SER A 82 9.27 -16.38 -6.21
CA SER A 82 9.90 -17.14 -5.11
C SER A 82 11.15 -16.47 -4.52
N ASP A 83 11.78 -15.58 -5.26
CA ASP A 83 13.00 -14.85 -4.88
C ASP A 83 12.71 -13.51 -4.17
N ILE A 84 11.47 -13.04 -4.17
CA ILE A 84 11.06 -11.81 -3.49
C ILE A 84 10.24 -12.15 -2.25
N VAL A 85 10.75 -11.82 -1.08
CA VAL A 85 10.00 -11.93 0.16
C VAL A 85 9.19 -10.65 0.38
N ILE A 86 7.89 -10.80 0.67
CA ILE A 86 7.01 -9.66 0.96
C ILE A 86 6.84 -9.52 2.47
N GLY A 87 7.11 -8.32 2.97
CA GLY A 87 6.81 -7.92 4.35
C GLY A 87 5.78 -6.80 4.39
N LYS A 88 4.95 -6.75 5.43
CA LYS A 88 3.96 -5.68 5.62
C LYS A 88 4.11 -5.04 6.99
N VAL A 89 4.22 -3.73 7.03
CA VAL A 89 4.31 -2.90 8.25
C VAL A 89 3.08 -2.02 8.36
N ASN A 90 2.25 -2.24 9.39
CA ASN A 90 1.18 -1.31 9.72
C ASN A 90 1.79 -0.08 10.41
N VAL A 91 1.69 1.09 9.76
CA VAL A 91 2.31 2.33 10.25
C VAL A 91 1.64 2.87 11.52
N ASP A 92 0.36 2.56 11.75
CA ASP A 92 -0.34 2.97 12.98
C ASP A 92 0.22 2.26 14.21
N GLN A 93 0.66 1.02 14.04
CA GLN A 93 1.23 0.17 15.11
C GLN A 93 2.76 0.27 15.21
N ASN A 94 3.44 0.74 14.16
CA ASN A 94 4.90 0.77 14.05
C ASN A 94 5.40 2.14 13.55
N GLN A 95 5.01 3.21 14.24
CA GLN A 95 5.36 4.58 13.87
C GLN A 95 6.88 4.81 13.84
N ASP A 96 7.64 4.14 14.73
CA ASP A 96 9.10 4.25 14.78
C ASP A 96 9.75 3.69 13.52
N LEU A 97 9.25 2.57 12.98
CA LEU A 97 9.72 2.04 11.70
C LEU A 97 9.38 2.99 10.55
N ALA A 98 8.16 3.53 10.52
CA ALA A 98 7.76 4.49 9.49
C ALA A 98 8.66 5.75 9.52
N LYS A 99 8.96 6.28 10.69
CA LYS A 99 9.89 7.41 10.88
C LYS A 99 11.31 7.06 10.47
N LYS A 100 11.82 5.91 10.92
CA LYS A 100 13.18 5.42 10.60
C LYS A 100 13.41 5.33 9.11
N TYR A 101 12.43 4.79 8.37
CA TYR A 101 12.51 4.66 6.91
C TYR A 101 11.91 5.86 6.16
N LYS A 102 11.64 6.98 6.86
CA LYS A 102 11.17 8.25 6.29
C LYS A 102 9.93 8.07 5.41
N VAL A 103 9.01 7.20 5.81
CA VAL A 103 7.73 6.99 5.14
C VAL A 103 6.82 8.18 5.43
N ARG A 104 6.51 8.97 4.40
CA ARG A 104 5.66 10.17 4.50
C ARG A 104 4.27 9.96 3.90
N ASN A 105 4.18 9.05 2.94
CA ASN A 105 2.94 8.71 2.24
C ASN A 105 2.75 7.20 2.25
N ILE A 106 1.50 6.73 2.21
CA ILE A 106 1.16 5.31 2.13
C ILE A 106 0.20 5.05 0.96
N PRO A 107 0.31 3.91 0.26
CA PRO A 107 1.34 2.89 0.46
C PRO A 107 2.73 3.35 0.00
N THR A 108 3.76 2.95 0.71
CA THR A 108 5.15 3.03 0.26
C THR A 108 5.76 1.65 0.33
N LEU A 109 6.24 1.16 -0.80
CA LEU A 109 6.98 -0.10 -0.89
C LEU A 109 8.47 0.20 -0.87
N VAL A 110 9.20 -0.33 0.11
CA VAL A 110 10.65 -0.17 0.22
C VAL A 110 11.32 -1.47 -0.18
N VAL A 111 12.25 -1.38 -1.13
CA VAL A 111 13.01 -2.53 -1.65
C VAL A 111 14.32 -2.63 -0.89
N PHE A 112 14.56 -3.77 -0.27
CA PHE A 112 15.84 -4.09 0.38
C PHE A 112 16.54 -5.21 -0.37
N LYS A 113 17.86 -5.08 -0.54
CA LYS A 113 18.74 -6.13 -1.01
C LYS A 113 19.83 -6.37 0.02
N ASN A 114 19.92 -7.58 0.55
CA ASN A 114 20.88 -7.95 1.60
C ASN A 114 20.89 -6.95 2.77
N GLY A 115 19.71 -6.50 3.21
CA GLY A 115 19.52 -5.60 4.34
C GLY A 115 19.66 -4.10 4.04
N ASN A 116 20.06 -3.72 2.84
CA ASN A 116 20.21 -2.31 2.44
C ASN A 116 19.02 -1.86 1.60
N GLU A 117 18.49 -0.67 1.86
CA GLU A 117 17.49 -0.05 1.00
C GLU A 117 18.12 0.29 -0.35
N VAL A 118 17.58 -0.28 -1.43
CA VAL A 118 18.05 -0.05 -2.80
C VAL A 118 17.04 0.68 -3.68
N GLY A 119 15.80 0.79 -3.24
CA GLY A 119 14.76 1.52 -3.95
C GLY A 119 13.48 1.66 -3.16
N ARG A 120 12.59 2.53 -3.64
CA ARG A 120 11.24 2.68 -3.08
C ARG A 120 10.22 3.07 -4.13
N ILE A 121 8.99 2.63 -3.91
CA ILE A 121 7.85 2.85 -4.78
C ILE A 121 6.77 3.52 -3.93
N VAL A 122 6.33 4.70 -4.32
CA VAL A 122 5.30 5.45 -3.60
C VAL A 122 3.98 5.39 -4.35
N GLY A 123 2.90 5.10 -3.64
CA GLY A 123 1.55 5.00 -4.19
C GLY A 123 1.21 3.63 -4.79
N ALA A 124 -0.05 3.48 -5.21
CA ALA A 124 -0.53 2.25 -5.81
C ALA A 124 -0.07 2.13 -7.27
N LYS A 125 0.51 1.00 -7.62
CA LYS A 125 0.97 0.68 -8.98
C LYS A 125 0.55 -0.73 -9.38
N SER A 126 0.53 -1.01 -10.68
CA SER A 126 0.26 -2.34 -11.20
C SER A 126 1.36 -3.34 -10.82
N LYS A 127 1.04 -4.65 -10.82
CA LYS A 127 2.02 -5.71 -10.59
C LYS A 127 3.24 -5.58 -11.49
N LYS A 128 3.02 -5.35 -12.79
CA LYS A 128 4.10 -5.19 -13.78
C LYS A 128 5.03 -4.02 -13.42
N ALA A 129 4.47 -2.88 -13.02
CA ALA A 129 5.25 -1.71 -12.63
C ALA A 129 6.05 -1.97 -11.35
N ILE A 130 5.42 -2.57 -10.33
CA ILE A 130 6.10 -2.93 -9.08
C ILE A 130 7.27 -3.87 -9.35
N LEU A 131 7.06 -4.96 -10.10
CA LEU A 131 8.12 -5.91 -10.41
C LEU A 131 9.25 -5.28 -11.22
N SER A 132 8.93 -4.44 -12.20
CA SER A 132 9.95 -3.72 -12.99
C SER A 132 10.82 -2.83 -12.10
N GLU A 133 10.21 -2.05 -11.21
CA GLU A 133 10.95 -1.16 -10.30
C GLU A 133 11.80 -1.96 -9.29
N VAL A 134 11.26 -3.05 -8.74
CA VAL A 134 12.02 -3.94 -7.85
C VAL A 134 13.24 -4.53 -8.57
N ARG A 135 13.03 -5.11 -9.77
CA ARG A 135 14.13 -5.71 -10.55
C ARG A 135 15.19 -4.68 -10.92
N ASN A 136 14.80 -3.48 -11.33
CA ASN A 136 15.75 -2.39 -11.63
C ASN A 136 16.55 -1.96 -10.38
N ALA A 137 15.88 -1.80 -9.23
CA ALA A 137 16.52 -1.44 -7.97
C ALA A 137 17.54 -2.50 -7.50
N VAL A 138 17.22 -3.77 -7.69
CA VAL A 138 18.07 -4.89 -7.28
C VAL A 138 19.26 -5.10 -8.23
N ALA A 139 19.10 -4.77 -9.53
CA ALA A 139 20.14 -4.90 -10.54
C ALA A 139 21.22 -3.81 -10.45
N GLY A 140 20.85 -2.61 -9.93
CA GLY A 140 21.80 -1.51 -9.70
C GLY A 140 22.54 -1.69 -8.39
#